data_2a3fc418fb4ba8d50667bb97b3057966
#
_entry.id   2a3fc418fb4ba8d50667bb97b3057966
#
_cell.length_a   1.000
_cell.length_b   1.000
_cell.length_c   1.000
_cell.angle_alpha   90.00
_cell.angle_beta   90.00
_cell.angle_gamma   90.00
#
_symmetry.space_group_name_H-M   'P 1'
#
loop_
_entity.id
_entity.type
_entity.pdbx_description
1 polymer ?
#
loop_
_entity_poly.entity_id
_entity_poly.type
_entity_poly.pdbx_seq_one_letter_code
_entity_poly.pdbx_strand_id
1 'polypeptide(L)'
;MGLATLVKKSHLNADQQEVADIIGLENYQALVDNFGGDRLWIPKAKTLVTPEEIAEYIRSRRNDGDSVEQIARELEMPFSEVRRLLR
;
A
#
# COMPACT_ATOMS: atom_id res chain seq x y z
N MET A 1 -11.76 -6.11 -24.07
CA MET A 1 -11.15 -4.77 -24.12
C MET A 1 -12.23 -3.77 -24.43
N GLY A 2 -12.40 -2.80 -23.61
CA GLY A 2 -13.43 -1.79 -23.77
C GLY A 2 -12.83 -0.41 -23.97
N LEU A 3 -13.66 0.61 -23.76
CA LEU A 3 -13.25 2.00 -23.89
C LEU A 3 -12.10 2.37 -22.95
N ALA A 4 -11.89 1.59 -21.86
CA ALA A 4 -10.85 1.86 -20.89
C ALA A 4 -9.44 1.88 -21.52
N THR A 5 -9.24 1.15 -22.63
CA THR A 5 -7.96 1.16 -23.33
C THR A 5 -7.62 2.50 -23.97
N LEU A 6 -8.61 3.36 -24.14
CA LEU A 6 -8.44 4.70 -24.70
C LEU A 6 -8.18 5.77 -23.66
N VAL A 7 -8.25 5.41 -22.37
CA VAL A 7 -8.03 6.36 -21.28
C VAL A 7 -6.58 6.80 -21.27
N LYS A 8 -6.37 8.11 -21.26
CA LYS A 8 -5.06 8.75 -21.20
C LYS A 8 -4.98 9.56 -19.92
N LYS A 9 -3.77 9.85 -19.51
CA LYS A 9 -3.51 10.69 -18.34
C LYS A 9 -4.22 12.06 -18.41
N SER A 10 -4.33 12.61 -19.62
CA SER A 10 -5.01 13.89 -19.85
C SER A 10 -6.52 13.85 -19.57
N HIS A 11 -7.13 12.67 -19.52
CA HIS A 11 -8.55 12.52 -19.19
C HIS A 11 -8.80 12.55 -17.68
N LEU A 12 -7.75 12.47 -16.86
CA LEU A 12 -7.84 12.27 -15.42
C LEU A 12 -7.69 13.60 -14.68
N ASN A 13 -8.36 13.70 -13.54
CA ASN A 13 -8.14 14.83 -12.63
C ASN A 13 -6.82 14.65 -11.88
N ALA A 14 -6.44 15.63 -11.05
CA ALA A 14 -5.16 15.62 -10.35
C ALA A 14 -4.98 14.39 -9.46
N ASP A 15 -6.00 14.03 -8.69
CA ASP A 15 -5.93 12.86 -7.80
C ASP A 15 -5.82 11.55 -8.57
N GLN A 16 -6.57 11.44 -9.64
CA GLN A 16 -6.55 10.26 -10.51
C GLN A 16 -5.21 10.12 -11.22
N GLN A 17 -4.62 11.24 -11.66
CA GLN A 17 -3.28 11.24 -12.27
C GLN A 17 -2.23 10.75 -11.28
N GLU A 18 -2.35 11.17 -10.02
CA GLU A 18 -1.43 10.72 -8.97
C GLU A 18 -1.50 9.20 -8.80
N VAL A 19 -2.71 8.64 -8.75
CA VAL A 19 -2.89 7.19 -8.66
C VAL A 19 -2.28 6.50 -9.89
N ALA A 20 -2.54 7.02 -11.09
CA ALA A 20 -1.99 6.46 -12.31
C ALA A 20 -0.46 6.52 -12.35
N ASP A 21 0.14 7.55 -11.76
CA ASP A 21 1.60 7.67 -11.66
C ASP A 21 2.18 6.59 -10.73
N ILE A 22 1.46 6.25 -9.67
CA ILE A 22 1.90 5.23 -8.70
C ILE A 22 1.80 3.83 -9.28
N ILE A 23 0.67 3.49 -9.90
CA ILE A 23 0.38 2.12 -10.35
C ILE A 23 0.65 1.87 -11.83
N GLY A 24 0.86 2.93 -12.60
CA GLY A 24 0.99 2.85 -14.06
C GLY A 24 -0.34 3.02 -14.77
N LEU A 25 -0.31 3.63 -15.95
CA LEU A 25 -1.51 3.93 -16.71
C LEU A 25 -2.26 2.65 -17.12
N GLU A 26 -1.54 1.62 -17.52
CA GLU A 26 -2.13 0.34 -17.91
C GLU A 26 -2.97 -0.26 -16.79
N ASN A 27 -2.41 -0.26 -15.57
CA ASN A 27 -3.14 -0.75 -14.40
C ASN A 27 -4.31 0.15 -14.04
N TYR A 28 -4.17 1.47 -14.25
CA TYR A 28 -5.28 2.38 -14.05
C TYR A 28 -6.42 2.10 -15.02
N GLN A 29 -6.11 1.81 -16.27
CA GLN A 29 -7.11 1.40 -17.27
C GLN A 29 -7.85 0.15 -16.84
N ALA A 30 -7.15 -0.81 -16.23
CA ALA A 30 -7.77 -2.01 -15.68
C ALA A 30 -8.74 -1.67 -14.53
N LEU A 31 -8.40 -0.71 -13.69
CA LEU A 31 -9.30 -0.23 -12.65
C LEU A 31 -10.56 0.40 -13.24
N VAL A 32 -10.41 1.22 -14.27
CA VAL A 32 -11.54 1.85 -14.96
C VAL A 32 -12.45 0.79 -15.56
N ASP A 33 -11.87 -0.23 -16.17
CA ASP A 33 -12.62 -1.31 -16.80
C ASP A 33 -13.41 -2.14 -15.80
N ASN A 34 -12.81 -2.45 -14.66
CA ASN A 34 -13.40 -3.33 -13.65
C ASN A 34 -14.27 -2.61 -12.63
N PHE A 35 -13.92 -1.37 -12.28
CA PHE A 35 -14.57 -0.62 -11.20
C PHE A 35 -15.12 0.73 -11.63
N GLY A 36 -15.17 0.99 -12.94
CA GLY A 36 -15.66 2.26 -13.47
C GLY A 36 -17.07 2.56 -12.98
N GLY A 37 -17.27 3.78 -12.48
CA GLY A 37 -18.54 4.19 -11.91
C GLY A 37 -18.74 3.80 -10.46
N ASP A 38 -17.93 2.91 -9.90
CA ASP A 38 -18.01 2.49 -8.52
C ASP A 38 -17.14 3.35 -7.62
N ARG A 39 -17.48 3.38 -6.35
CA ARG A 39 -16.65 3.99 -5.32
C ARG A 39 -15.89 2.89 -4.59
N LEU A 40 -14.57 2.99 -4.61
CA LEU A 40 -13.70 2.04 -3.93
C LEU A 40 -13.01 2.76 -2.76
N TRP A 41 -13.32 2.33 -1.54
CA TRP A 41 -12.64 2.85 -0.38
C TRP A 41 -11.33 2.08 -0.17
N ILE A 42 -10.22 2.82 -0.08
CA ILE A 42 -8.91 2.24 0.15
C ILE A 42 -8.54 2.49 1.61
N PRO A 43 -8.54 1.45 2.46
CA PRO A 43 -8.21 1.62 3.87
C PRO A 43 -6.72 1.84 4.08
N LYS A 44 -6.39 2.37 5.25
CA LYS A 44 -4.99 2.50 5.66
C LYS A 44 -4.42 1.12 5.97
N ALA A 45 -3.13 0.94 5.71
CA ALA A 45 -2.46 -0.34 5.95
C ALA A 45 -2.67 -0.83 7.39
N LYS A 46 -2.62 0.09 8.36
CA LYS A 46 -2.74 -0.30 9.76
C LYS A 46 -4.13 -0.82 10.14
N THR A 47 -5.16 -0.58 9.31
CA THR A 47 -6.49 -1.17 9.52
C THR A 47 -6.63 -2.53 8.85
N LEU A 48 -5.76 -2.84 7.90
CA LEU A 48 -5.77 -4.12 7.18
C LEU A 48 -4.89 -5.16 7.84
N VAL A 49 -3.74 -4.72 8.37
CA VAL A 49 -2.75 -5.63 8.96
C VAL A 49 -2.96 -5.67 10.47
N THR A 50 -3.09 -6.88 11.01
CA THR A 50 -3.32 -7.05 12.46
C THR A 50 -2.02 -6.84 13.23
N PRO A 51 -2.12 -6.46 14.53
CA PRO A 51 -0.92 -6.37 15.38
C PRO A 51 -0.14 -7.69 15.45
N GLU A 52 -0.82 -8.83 15.41
CA GLU A 52 -0.21 -10.15 15.43
C GLU A 52 0.63 -10.39 14.18
N GLU A 53 0.11 -10.00 13.02
CA GLU A 53 0.83 -10.11 11.75
C GLU A 53 2.07 -9.23 11.74
N ILE A 54 1.95 -8.02 12.26
CA ILE A 54 3.08 -7.09 12.36
C ILE A 54 4.14 -7.67 13.28
N ALA A 55 3.72 -8.18 14.45
CA ALA A 55 4.64 -8.77 15.42
C ALA A 55 5.39 -9.97 14.83
N GLU A 56 4.69 -10.81 14.07
CA GLU A 56 5.28 -11.97 13.41
C GLU A 56 6.33 -11.55 12.39
N TYR A 57 6.03 -10.55 11.59
CA TYR A 57 6.95 -10.00 10.62
C TYR A 57 8.21 -9.45 11.30
N ILE A 58 8.03 -8.69 12.38
CA ILE A 58 9.15 -8.12 13.13
C ILE A 58 10.04 -9.23 13.69
N ARG A 59 9.45 -10.28 14.28
CA ARG A 59 10.22 -11.41 14.80
C ARG A 59 11.01 -12.11 13.73
N SER A 60 10.41 -12.31 12.56
CA SER A 60 11.07 -12.92 11.42
C SER A 60 12.30 -12.10 10.99
N ARG A 61 12.15 -10.78 10.88
CA ARG A 61 13.24 -9.89 10.50
C ARG A 61 14.35 -9.86 11.55
N ARG A 62 13.98 -9.92 12.84
CA ARG A 62 14.96 -10.02 13.94
C ARG A 62 15.76 -11.31 13.84
N ASN A 63 15.09 -12.41 13.51
CA ASN A 63 15.76 -13.71 13.34
C ASN A 63 16.74 -13.67 12.16
N ASP A 64 16.46 -12.85 11.15
CA ASP A 64 17.33 -12.66 10.00
C ASP A 64 18.52 -11.74 10.31
N GLY A 65 18.57 -11.16 11.51
CA GLY A 65 19.67 -10.31 11.92
C GLY A 65 19.42 -8.80 11.80
N ASP A 66 18.24 -8.39 11.37
CA ASP A 66 17.90 -6.96 11.27
C ASP A 66 17.72 -6.33 12.65
N SER A 67 18.18 -5.11 12.80
CA SER A 67 18.01 -4.37 14.05
C SER A 67 16.60 -3.83 14.19
N VAL A 68 16.19 -3.59 15.44
CA VAL A 68 14.89 -2.96 15.72
C VAL A 68 14.79 -1.60 15.02
N GLU A 69 15.89 -0.85 14.97
CA GLU A 69 15.92 0.45 14.31
C GLU A 69 15.67 0.36 12.82
N GLN A 70 16.26 -0.62 12.15
CA GLN A 70 16.05 -0.85 10.72
C GLN A 70 14.61 -1.22 10.43
N ILE A 71 14.04 -2.11 11.24
CA ILE A 71 12.65 -2.55 11.08
C ILE A 71 11.69 -1.39 11.29
N ALA A 72 11.91 -0.59 12.34
CA ALA A 72 11.07 0.58 12.63
C ALA A 72 11.09 1.56 11.46
N ARG A 73 12.25 1.82 10.90
CA ARG A 73 12.42 2.72 9.76
C ARG A 73 11.70 2.20 8.52
N GLU A 74 11.85 0.92 8.24
CA GLU A 74 11.24 0.27 7.09
C GLU A 74 9.72 0.28 7.17
N LEU A 75 9.17 0.00 8.34
CA LEU A 75 7.73 -0.02 8.57
C LEU A 75 7.14 1.37 8.86
N GLU A 76 7.99 2.38 8.96
CA GLU A 76 7.59 3.74 9.33
C GLU A 76 6.82 3.76 10.65
N MET A 77 7.31 2.97 11.61
CA MET A 77 6.75 2.84 12.96
C MET A 77 7.69 3.44 14.00
N PRO A 78 7.14 3.97 15.10
CA PRO A 78 7.98 4.39 16.22
C PRO A 78 8.78 3.21 16.78
N PHE A 79 10.01 3.46 17.17
CA PHE A 79 10.90 2.46 17.78
C PHE A 79 10.24 1.78 18.98
N SER A 80 9.57 2.57 19.83
CA SER A 80 8.88 2.06 21.01
C SER A 80 7.76 1.09 20.66
N GLU A 81 7.06 1.31 19.55
CA GLU A 81 5.99 0.45 19.08
C GLU A 81 6.55 -0.90 18.64
N VAL A 82 7.65 -0.89 17.87
CA VAL A 82 8.30 -2.12 17.43
C VAL A 82 8.78 -2.92 18.64
N ARG A 83 9.41 -2.27 19.63
CA ARG A 83 9.84 -2.93 20.84
C ARG A 83 8.69 -3.54 21.63
N ARG A 84 7.57 -2.82 21.71
CA ARG A 84 6.37 -3.31 22.40
C ARG A 84 5.84 -4.58 21.73
N LEU A 85 5.83 -4.62 20.41
CA LEU A 85 5.32 -5.77 19.65
C LEU A 85 6.24 -7.00 19.74
N LEU A 86 7.50 -6.79 20.12
CA LEU A 86 8.47 -7.89 20.30
C LEU A 86 8.37 -8.61 21.65
N ARG A 87 7.58 -8.08 22.57
CA ARG A 87 7.45 -8.66 23.93
C ARG A 87 6.66 -9.97 23.93
#